data_b4a67e36c50941fa2ebb15dace249fdd
#
_entry.id   b4a67e36c50941fa2ebb15dace249fdd
#
_cell.length_a   1.000
_cell.length_b   1.000
_cell.length_c   1.000
_cell.angle_alpha   90.00
_cell.angle_beta   90.00
_cell.angle_gamma   90.00
#
_symmetry.space_group_name_H-M   'P 1'
#
loop_
_entity.id
_entity.type
_entity.pdbx_description
1 polymer ?
#
loop_
_entity_poly.entity_id
_entity_poly.type
_entity_poly.pdbx_seq_one_letter_code
_entity_poly.pdbx_strand_id
1 'polypeptide(L)'
;ETFTDPAQAHAYIDQEGAPIVIKADGLAAGKGVVVAATLEEAHAAVDAMLGDGSMGAAGARVVIEECLVGEEASFIVMCDGRNVLALATSQDHKRLQDGDQGPNTGGMGAYSPAPIVTPELHHRIMREIILPTVQGMTRDGIPYTGFLYAGLMIAPGDDPDRDIKTLEFNCRMGDPETQPIMMRVKSDLLDVLEHAVDGTLDRADITWDRRTALGVVLASHNY
;
A
#
# COMPACT_ATOMS: atom_id res chain seq x y z
N GLU A 1 11.16 -3.47 13.37
CA GLU A 1 10.73 -3.91 14.72
C GLU A 1 9.69 -2.97 15.31
N THR A 2 9.08 -3.34 16.45
CA THR A 2 7.98 -2.58 17.08
C THR A 2 8.38 -2.17 18.49
N PHE A 3 8.12 -0.90 18.83
CA PHE A 3 8.52 -0.31 20.11
C PHE A 3 7.38 0.47 20.77
N THR A 4 7.33 0.39 22.12
CA THR A 4 6.46 1.21 22.98
C THR A 4 7.27 2.10 23.90
N ASP A 5 8.59 1.85 23.99
CA ASP A 5 9.55 2.61 24.81
C ASP A 5 10.45 3.45 23.87
N PRO A 6 10.42 4.79 23.99
CA PRO A 6 11.25 5.67 23.17
C PRO A 6 12.76 5.36 23.28
N ALA A 7 13.27 5.01 24.46
CA ALA A 7 14.69 4.73 24.64
C ALA A 7 15.15 3.49 23.87
N GLN A 8 14.30 2.44 23.79
CA GLN A 8 14.58 1.26 23.00
C GLN A 8 14.49 1.56 21.49
N ALA A 9 13.52 2.36 21.08
CA ALA A 9 13.38 2.78 19.68
C ALA A 9 14.61 3.59 19.22
N HIS A 10 15.07 4.54 20.03
CA HIS A 10 16.29 5.31 19.76
C HIS A 10 17.53 4.42 19.63
N ALA A 11 17.72 3.48 20.57
CA ALA A 11 18.86 2.55 20.53
C ALA A 11 18.85 1.68 19.27
N TYR A 12 17.67 1.26 18.81
CA TYR A 12 17.52 0.50 17.58
C TYR A 12 17.86 1.35 16.34
N ILE A 13 17.39 2.60 16.28
CA ILE A 13 17.74 3.55 15.20
C ILE A 13 19.25 3.80 15.15
N ASP A 14 19.91 3.97 16.30
CA ASP A 14 21.36 4.15 16.35
C ASP A 14 22.14 2.93 15.84
N GLN A 15 21.57 1.74 16.02
CA GLN A 15 22.17 0.48 15.55
C GLN A 15 21.97 0.30 14.04
N GLU A 16 20.76 0.52 13.53
CA GLU A 16 20.40 0.28 12.12
C GLU A 16 20.88 1.40 11.19
N GLY A 17 20.91 2.64 11.69
CA GLY A 17 21.29 3.81 10.88
C GLY A 17 20.15 4.42 10.09
N ALA A 18 20.49 5.36 9.21
CA ALA A 18 19.56 5.99 8.26
C ALA A 18 20.04 5.76 6.81
N PRO A 19 19.13 5.76 5.79
CA PRO A 19 17.71 6.07 5.91
C PRO A 19 16.88 4.95 6.55
N ILE A 20 15.82 5.32 7.28
CA ILE A 20 14.96 4.39 8.00
C ILE A 20 13.51 4.91 8.05
N VAL A 21 12.51 4.05 8.20
CA VAL A 21 11.11 4.45 8.23
C VAL A 21 10.50 4.23 9.61
N ILE A 22 9.83 5.26 10.14
CA ILE A 22 9.12 5.21 11.42
C ILE A 22 7.63 5.36 11.15
N LYS A 23 6.84 4.41 11.63
CA LYS A 23 5.38 4.38 11.46
C LYS A 23 4.68 4.33 12.81
N ALA A 24 3.66 5.16 13.01
CA ALA A 24 2.72 4.96 14.10
C ALA A 24 1.87 3.71 13.83
N ASP A 25 1.73 2.82 14.82
CA ASP A 25 1.04 1.53 14.62
C ASP A 25 -0.49 1.66 14.61
N GLY A 26 -1.05 2.81 14.96
CA GLY A 26 -2.48 3.07 14.94
C GLY A 26 -2.95 3.81 13.69
N LEU A 27 -4.29 4.00 13.58
CA LEU A 27 -4.90 4.74 12.49
C LEU A 27 -4.46 6.21 12.49
N ALA A 28 -3.63 6.60 11.55
CA ALA A 28 -3.08 7.95 11.41
C ALA A 28 -3.38 8.61 10.06
N ALA A 29 -4.30 8.03 9.27
CA ALA A 29 -4.78 8.55 7.98
C ALA A 29 -3.65 8.97 7.02
N GLY A 30 -2.60 8.13 6.89
CA GLY A 30 -1.44 8.40 6.04
C GLY A 30 -0.42 9.40 6.59
N LYS A 31 -0.71 10.03 7.73
CA LYS A 31 0.16 11.05 8.37
C LYS A 31 1.10 10.47 9.44
N GLY A 32 0.98 9.19 9.74
CA GLY A 32 1.78 8.50 10.76
C GLY A 32 3.03 7.80 10.20
N VAL A 33 3.54 8.23 9.04
CA VAL A 33 4.73 7.64 8.40
C VAL A 33 5.76 8.74 8.16
N VAL A 34 6.97 8.52 8.66
CA VAL A 34 8.14 9.37 8.43
C VAL A 34 9.24 8.54 7.77
N VAL A 35 9.62 8.91 6.56
CA VAL A 35 10.82 8.39 5.90
C VAL A 35 11.97 9.30 6.29
N ALA A 36 12.75 8.88 7.27
CA ALA A 36 13.86 9.65 7.81
C ALA A 36 15.13 9.42 7.01
N ALA A 37 15.66 10.47 6.40
CA ALA A 37 16.91 10.43 5.66
C ALA A 37 18.14 10.49 6.59
N THR A 38 17.96 11.02 7.80
CA THR A 38 19.01 11.19 8.80
C THR A 38 18.60 10.62 10.15
N LEU A 39 19.57 10.32 11.02
CA LEU A 39 19.31 9.88 12.39
C LEU A 39 18.53 10.93 13.18
N GLU A 40 18.83 12.22 12.97
CA GLU A 40 18.13 13.32 13.65
C GLU A 40 16.63 13.33 13.32
N GLU A 41 16.28 13.17 12.04
CA GLU A 41 14.88 13.06 11.62
C GLU A 41 14.20 11.82 12.20
N ALA A 42 14.90 10.68 12.25
CA ALA A 42 14.39 9.45 12.82
C ALA A 42 14.09 9.56 14.31
N HIS A 43 15.02 10.14 15.07
CA HIS A 43 14.84 10.38 16.50
C HIS A 43 13.69 11.36 16.77
N ALA A 44 13.61 12.46 16.00
CA ALA A 44 12.52 13.42 16.12
C ALA A 44 11.14 12.78 15.82
N ALA A 45 11.07 11.87 14.86
CA ALA A 45 9.85 11.13 14.54
C ALA A 45 9.40 10.22 15.70
N VAL A 46 10.32 9.51 16.35
CA VAL A 46 10.03 8.68 17.53
C VAL A 46 9.51 9.56 18.67
N ASP A 47 10.17 10.68 18.96
CA ASP A 47 9.77 11.60 20.02
C ASP A 47 8.36 12.18 19.77
N ALA A 48 8.08 12.58 18.54
CA ALA A 48 6.77 13.10 18.16
C ALA A 48 5.66 12.02 18.25
N MET A 49 5.95 10.78 17.89
CA MET A 49 4.96 9.70 17.90
C MET A 49 4.73 9.12 19.29
N LEU A 50 5.80 8.75 20.01
CA LEU A 50 5.72 8.08 21.32
C LEU A 50 5.71 9.06 22.50
N GLY A 51 6.35 10.24 22.35
CA GLY A 51 6.61 11.15 23.48
C GLY A 51 5.48 12.16 23.75
N ASP A 52 5.02 12.84 22.72
CA ASP A 52 4.20 14.05 22.91
C ASP A 52 2.69 13.77 23.03
N GLY A 53 2.24 12.51 22.87
CA GLY A 53 0.83 12.18 22.87
C GLY A 53 0.01 12.85 21.75
N SER A 54 0.68 13.54 20.81
CA SER A 54 0.05 14.28 19.71
C SER A 54 -0.75 13.39 18.79
N MET A 55 -0.38 12.11 18.69
CA MET A 55 -1.08 11.08 17.92
C MET A 55 -2.09 10.26 18.75
N GLY A 56 -2.29 10.61 20.02
CA GLY A 56 -3.21 9.90 20.92
C GLY A 56 -2.92 8.40 20.98
N ALA A 57 -3.95 7.57 20.90
CA ALA A 57 -3.79 6.09 20.94
C ALA A 57 -3.00 5.53 19.75
N ALA A 58 -2.97 6.24 18.61
CA ALA A 58 -2.22 5.79 17.42
C ALA A 58 -0.71 5.87 17.64
N GLY A 59 -0.24 6.78 18.49
CA GLY A 59 1.17 6.94 18.85
C GLY A 59 1.64 6.09 20.03
N ALA A 60 0.79 5.24 20.60
CA ALA A 60 1.19 4.39 21.73
C ALA A 60 2.26 3.33 21.38
N ARG A 61 2.49 3.10 20.09
CA ARG A 61 3.44 2.15 19.55
C ARG A 61 3.93 2.62 18.19
N VAL A 62 5.21 2.40 17.91
CA VAL A 62 5.80 2.67 16.60
C VAL A 62 6.37 1.39 16.01
N VAL A 63 6.32 1.31 14.69
CA VAL A 63 7.00 0.29 13.88
C VAL A 63 8.17 0.97 13.17
N ILE A 64 9.36 0.42 13.31
CA ILE A 64 10.57 0.89 12.64
C ILE A 64 10.95 -0.13 11.58
N GLU A 65 11.03 0.32 10.34
CA GLU A 65 11.22 -0.51 9.15
C GLU A 65 12.43 -0.04 8.34
N GLU A 66 12.98 -0.95 7.53
CA GLU A 66 13.99 -0.58 6.54
C GLU A 66 13.40 0.42 5.53
N CYS A 67 14.23 1.36 5.07
CA CYS A 67 13.86 2.27 3.99
C CYS A 67 14.03 1.55 2.65
N LEU A 68 12.91 1.16 2.05
CA LEU A 68 12.91 0.49 0.74
C LEU A 68 13.17 1.48 -0.39
N VAL A 69 13.91 1.03 -1.41
CA VAL A 69 14.20 1.80 -2.61
C VAL A 69 13.60 1.09 -3.82
N GLY A 70 12.82 1.81 -4.62
CA GLY A 70 12.15 1.26 -5.78
C GLY A 70 11.02 2.14 -6.28
N GLU A 71 10.12 1.53 -7.04
CA GLU A 71 8.87 2.15 -7.48
C GLU A 71 7.69 1.54 -6.72
N GLU A 72 6.84 2.40 -6.19
CA GLU A 72 5.60 1.95 -5.54
C GLU A 72 4.59 1.50 -6.60
N ALA A 73 3.86 0.43 -6.29
CA ALA A 73 2.73 -0.04 -7.08
C ALA A 73 1.57 -0.45 -6.18
N SER A 74 0.36 -0.15 -6.65
CA SER A 74 -0.88 -0.53 -6.00
C SER A 74 -1.43 -1.78 -6.67
N PHE A 75 -1.47 -2.88 -5.92
CA PHE A 75 -2.01 -4.15 -6.39
C PHE A 75 -3.27 -4.48 -5.60
N ILE A 76 -4.43 -4.35 -6.27
CA ILE A 76 -5.73 -4.50 -5.63
C ILE A 76 -6.40 -5.76 -6.13
N VAL A 77 -6.94 -6.53 -5.21
CA VAL A 77 -7.71 -7.74 -5.53
C VAL A 77 -9.07 -7.72 -4.83
N MET A 78 -10.03 -8.41 -5.41
CA MET A 78 -11.29 -8.75 -4.77
C MET A 78 -11.21 -10.16 -4.21
N CYS A 79 -11.69 -10.36 -2.99
CA CYS A 79 -11.70 -11.65 -2.29
C CYS A 79 -13.11 -12.03 -1.88
N ASP A 80 -13.43 -13.32 -1.90
CA ASP A 80 -14.71 -13.88 -1.44
C ASP A 80 -14.56 -14.82 -0.24
N GLY A 81 -13.41 -14.81 0.42
CA GLY A 81 -13.06 -15.72 1.51
C GLY A 81 -12.32 -16.97 1.06
N ARG A 82 -12.33 -17.30 -0.24
CA ARG A 82 -11.66 -18.48 -0.83
C ARG A 82 -10.93 -18.14 -2.12
N ASN A 83 -11.61 -17.44 -3.01
CA ASN A 83 -11.13 -17.08 -4.33
C ASN A 83 -10.65 -15.63 -4.34
N VAL A 84 -9.78 -15.33 -5.29
CA VAL A 84 -9.19 -14.00 -5.46
C VAL A 84 -9.26 -13.61 -6.93
N LEU A 85 -9.80 -12.42 -7.21
CA LEU A 85 -9.83 -11.81 -8.53
C LEU A 85 -8.97 -10.55 -8.53
N ALA A 86 -7.89 -10.54 -9.31
CA ALA A 86 -7.04 -9.37 -9.43
C ALA A 86 -7.72 -8.28 -10.27
N LEU A 87 -7.67 -7.05 -9.78
CA LEU A 87 -8.08 -5.87 -10.54
C LEU A 87 -6.93 -5.34 -11.40
N ALA A 88 -7.19 -4.31 -12.20
CA ALA A 88 -6.13 -3.64 -12.94
C ALA A 88 -5.13 -2.99 -11.96
N THR A 89 -3.84 -3.13 -12.26
CA THR A 89 -2.77 -2.50 -11.48
C THR A 89 -2.81 -0.98 -11.61
N SER A 90 -2.25 -0.28 -10.62
CA SER A 90 -2.20 1.18 -10.60
C SER A 90 -0.92 1.65 -9.90
N GLN A 91 -0.52 2.89 -10.15
CA GLN A 91 0.49 3.59 -9.37
C GLN A 91 -0.09 4.90 -8.88
N ASP A 92 0.08 5.16 -7.58
CA ASP A 92 -0.28 6.38 -6.89
C ASP A 92 0.95 7.29 -6.75
N HIS A 93 0.74 8.60 -6.76
CA HIS A 93 1.77 9.61 -6.56
C HIS A 93 1.43 10.43 -5.31
N LYS A 94 2.14 10.15 -4.23
CA LYS A 94 1.83 10.68 -2.88
C LYS A 94 2.47 12.02 -2.58
N ARG A 95 3.57 12.38 -3.26
CA ARG A 95 4.29 13.64 -2.99
C ARG A 95 3.52 14.85 -3.51
N LEU A 96 3.47 15.90 -2.67
CA LEU A 96 2.67 17.09 -2.96
C LEU A 96 3.20 17.94 -4.13
N GLN A 97 4.52 17.99 -4.31
CA GLN A 97 5.16 18.90 -5.24
C GLN A 97 5.69 18.20 -6.49
N ASP A 98 5.95 18.99 -7.54
CA ASP A 98 6.54 18.52 -8.78
C ASP A 98 7.86 17.77 -8.56
N GLY A 99 8.14 16.80 -9.42
CA GLY A 99 9.37 16.02 -9.38
C GLY A 99 9.46 15.06 -8.19
N ASP A 100 8.32 14.59 -7.69
CA ASP A 100 8.23 13.67 -6.55
C ASP A 100 8.89 14.25 -5.28
N GLN A 101 8.57 15.50 -5.00
CA GLN A 101 9.12 16.27 -3.89
C GLN A 101 8.04 16.68 -2.86
N GLY A 102 8.50 17.15 -1.71
CA GLY A 102 7.62 17.65 -0.64
C GLY A 102 7.05 16.55 0.24
N PRO A 103 6.10 16.89 1.12
CA PRO A 103 5.49 15.93 2.04
C PRO A 103 4.60 14.93 1.32
N ASN A 104 4.42 13.76 1.94
CA ASN A 104 3.41 12.79 1.51
C ASN A 104 2.00 13.33 1.79
N THR A 105 1.09 13.03 0.86
CA THR A 105 -0.34 13.34 0.93
C THR A 105 -1.16 12.06 0.89
N GLY A 106 -2.49 12.19 0.81
CA GLY A 106 -3.39 11.06 0.54
C GLY A 106 -3.36 10.55 -0.91
N GLY A 107 -2.56 11.18 -1.79
CA GLY A 107 -2.44 10.87 -3.21
C GLY A 107 -2.79 12.07 -4.07
N MET A 108 -1.86 12.48 -4.94
CA MET A 108 -2.03 13.61 -5.86
C MET A 108 -2.48 13.19 -7.26
N GLY A 109 -2.55 11.92 -7.49
CA GLY A 109 -3.00 11.34 -8.75
C GLY A 109 -2.57 9.89 -8.88
N ALA A 110 -3.21 9.18 -9.80
CA ALA A 110 -2.87 7.80 -10.10
C ALA A 110 -3.13 7.50 -11.57
N TYR A 111 -2.44 6.48 -12.08
CA TYR A 111 -2.72 5.92 -13.39
C TYR A 111 -2.86 4.40 -13.34
N SER A 112 -3.57 3.85 -14.31
CA SER A 112 -3.77 2.41 -14.51
C SER A 112 -3.68 2.09 -16.01
N PRO A 113 -2.99 1.02 -16.44
CA PRO A 113 -2.27 0.06 -15.61
C PRO A 113 -0.94 0.63 -15.10
N ALA A 114 -0.33 -0.05 -14.12
CA ALA A 114 1.04 0.24 -13.66
C ALA A 114 2.05 -0.43 -14.60
N PRO A 115 2.87 0.33 -15.35
CA PRO A 115 3.85 -0.26 -16.28
C PRO A 115 4.91 -1.12 -15.59
N ILE A 116 5.26 -0.76 -14.35
CA ILE A 116 6.24 -1.49 -13.54
C ILE A 116 5.80 -2.93 -13.25
N VAL A 117 4.48 -3.20 -13.20
CA VAL A 117 3.94 -4.53 -12.94
C VAL A 117 3.82 -5.30 -14.26
N THR A 118 4.90 -5.95 -14.66
CA THR A 118 4.90 -6.86 -15.82
C THR A 118 4.03 -8.09 -15.56
N PRO A 119 3.66 -8.87 -16.60
CA PRO A 119 2.94 -10.13 -16.40
C PRO A 119 3.64 -11.11 -15.45
N GLU A 120 4.97 -11.18 -15.50
CA GLU A 120 5.79 -12.04 -14.64
C GLU A 120 5.69 -11.57 -13.17
N LEU A 121 5.86 -10.27 -12.93
CA LEU A 121 5.70 -9.69 -11.59
C LEU A 121 4.28 -9.84 -11.08
N HIS A 122 3.27 -9.67 -11.92
CA HIS A 122 1.87 -9.92 -11.56
C HIS A 122 1.67 -11.35 -11.03
N HIS A 123 2.19 -12.35 -11.72
CA HIS A 123 2.12 -13.74 -11.28
C HIS A 123 2.87 -13.97 -9.96
N ARG A 124 4.05 -13.35 -9.79
CA ARG A 124 4.80 -13.44 -8.54
C ARG A 124 4.05 -12.78 -7.38
N ILE A 125 3.52 -11.57 -7.56
CA ILE A 125 2.72 -10.87 -6.54
C ILE A 125 1.55 -11.74 -6.09
N MET A 126 0.81 -12.32 -7.03
CA MET A 126 -0.29 -13.24 -6.69
C MET A 126 0.20 -14.44 -5.88
N ARG A 127 1.27 -15.11 -6.34
CA ARG A 127 1.77 -16.35 -5.72
C ARG A 127 2.46 -16.13 -4.38
N GLU A 128 3.25 -15.05 -4.26
CA GLU A 128 4.18 -14.84 -3.16
C GLU A 128 3.59 -13.93 -2.06
N ILE A 129 2.61 -13.08 -2.39
CA ILE A 129 2.05 -12.08 -1.48
C ILE A 129 0.54 -12.30 -1.28
N ILE A 130 -0.25 -12.20 -2.33
CA ILE A 130 -1.72 -12.16 -2.22
C ILE A 130 -2.30 -13.50 -1.73
N LEU A 131 -2.01 -14.58 -2.45
CA LEU A 131 -2.56 -15.89 -2.10
C LEU A 131 -2.11 -16.38 -0.72
N PRO A 132 -0.83 -16.25 -0.31
CA PRO A 132 -0.41 -16.60 1.04
C PRO A 132 -1.12 -15.78 2.12
N THR A 133 -1.37 -14.48 1.88
CA THR A 133 -2.09 -13.60 2.81
C THR A 133 -3.53 -14.05 2.99
N VAL A 134 -4.29 -14.23 1.91
CA VAL A 134 -5.70 -14.65 1.98
C VAL A 134 -5.84 -16.05 2.57
N GLN A 135 -4.95 -16.98 2.20
CA GLN A 135 -4.92 -18.32 2.78
C GLN A 135 -4.52 -18.33 4.25
N GLY A 136 -3.62 -17.42 4.66
CA GLY A 136 -3.25 -17.19 6.05
C GLY A 136 -4.47 -16.79 6.88
N MET A 137 -5.21 -15.79 6.45
CA MET A 137 -6.45 -15.33 7.09
C MET A 137 -7.47 -16.47 7.24
N THR A 138 -7.63 -17.30 6.21
CA THR A 138 -8.53 -18.47 6.27
C THR A 138 -8.05 -19.50 7.28
N ARG A 139 -6.74 -19.79 7.35
CA ARG A 139 -6.17 -20.72 8.34
C ARG A 139 -6.35 -20.23 9.78
N ASP A 140 -6.30 -18.92 9.97
CA ASP A 140 -6.51 -18.28 11.28
C ASP A 140 -8.00 -18.21 11.67
N GLY A 141 -8.91 -18.72 10.82
CA GLY A 141 -10.36 -18.76 11.08
C GLY A 141 -11.08 -17.45 10.78
N ILE A 142 -10.44 -16.52 10.10
CA ILE A 142 -10.97 -15.20 9.72
C ILE A 142 -10.87 -14.99 8.20
N PRO A 143 -11.62 -15.78 7.39
CA PRO A 143 -11.56 -15.67 5.93
C PRO A 143 -11.88 -14.25 5.47
N TYR A 144 -11.06 -13.73 4.57
CA TYR A 144 -11.15 -12.35 4.11
C TYR A 144 -12.10 -12.22 2.92
N THR A 145 -13.13 -11.36 3.05
CA THR A 145 -14.05 -10.99 1.97
C THR A 145 -14.02 -9.48 1.77
N GLY A 146 -13.90 -9.03 0.52
CA GLY A 146 -13.83 -7.62 0.17
C GLY A 146 -12.61 -7.27 -0.68
N PHE A 147 -12.31 -5.98 -0.77
CA PHE A 147 -11.14 -5.49 -1.48
C PHE A 147 -9.91 -5.56 -0.59
N LEU A 148 -8.86 -6.22 -1.07
CA LEU A 148 -7.53 -6.21 -0.46
C LEU A 148 -6.60 -5.40 -1.35
N TYR A 149 -6.14 -4.29 -0.84
CA TYR A 149 -5.10 -3.45 -1.44
C TYR A 149 -3.74 -3.87 -0.85
N ALA A 150 -2.79 -4.20 -1.70
CA ALA A 150 -1.40 -4.37 -1.33
C ALA A 150 -0.57 -3.22 -1.92
N GLY A 151 0.00 -2.39 -1.06
CA GLY A 151 1.03 -1.41 -1.42
C GLY A 151 2.37 -2.12 -1.50
N LEU A 152 3.00 -2.05 -2.65
CA LEU A 152 4.22 -2.79 -2.96
C LEU A 152 5.35 -1.84 -3.33
N MET A 153 6.57 -2.17 -2.89
CA MET A 153 7.80 -1.57 -3.38
C MET A 153 8.49 -2.59 -4.31
N ILE A 154 8.72 -2.20 -5.55
CA ILE A 154 9.36 -3.02 -6.58
C ILE A 154 10.76 -2.46 -6.82
N ALA A 155 11.78 -3.27 -6.59
CA ALA A 155 13.17 -2.87 -6.79
C ALA A 155 13.43 -2.41 -8.24
N PRO A 156 14.32 -1.42 -8.47
CA PRO A 156 14.60 -0.91 -9.80
C PRO A 156 15.26 -1.96 -10.70
N GLY A 157 15.12 -1.77 -12.02
CA GLY A 157 15.71 -2.64 -13.05
C GLY A 157 14.66 -3.49 -13.77
N ASP A 158 15.13 -4.27 -14.76
CA ASP A 158 14.29 -5.08 -15.64
C ASP A 158 14.35 -6.58 -15.31
N ASP A 159 15.05 -6.97 -14.24
CA ASP A 159 15.12 -8.36 -13.81
C ASP A 159 13.73 -8.84 -13.35
N PRO A 160 13.16 -9.89 -13.96
CA PRO A 160 11.89 -10.44 -13.54
C PRO A 160 11.92 -11.02 -12.10
N ASP A 161 13.11 -11.36 -11.60
CA ASP A 161 13.32 -11.88 -10.25
C ASP A 161 13.67 -10.80 -9.22
N ARG A 162 13.65 -9.51 -9.62
CA ARG A 162 13.90 -8.40 -8.69
C ARG A 162 12.97 -8.42 -7.48
N ASP A 163 13.44 -7.85 -6.38
CA ASP A 163 12.72 -7.84 -5.12
C ASP A 163 11.38 -7.13 -5.22
N ILE A 164 10.36 -7.74 -4.63
CA ILE A 164 9.05 -7.18 -4.40
C ILE A 164 8.79 -7.26 -2.90
N LYS A 165 8.63 -6.11 -2.25
CA LYS A 165 8.35 -6.05 -0.81
C LYS A 165 7.01 -5.38 -0.56
N THR A 166 6.28 -5.87 0.45
CA THR A 166 5.00 -5.31 0.87
C THR A 166 5.25 -4.14 1.81
N LEU A 167 4.69 -2.99 1.48
CA LEU A 167 4.69 -1.79 2.33
C LEU A 167 3.57 -1.83 3.35
N GLU A 168 2.36 -2.15 2.87
CA GLU A 168 1.15 -2.19 3.70
C GLU A 168 0.02 -2.97 3.01
N PHE A 169 -0.97 -3.37 3.79
CA PHE A 169 -2.27 -3.82 3.31
C PHE A 169 -3.36 -2.86 3.76
N ASN A 170 -4.34 -2.62 2.87
CA ASN A 170 -5.55 -1.88 3.19
C ASN A 170 -6.79 -2.70 2.82
N CYS A 171 -7.82 -2.64 3.68
CA CYS A 171 -9.09 -3.38 3.48
C CYS A 171 -10.11 -2.55 2.69
N ARG A 172 -9.68 -1.97 1.58
CA ARG A 172 -10.49 -1.07 0.73
C ARG A 172 -9.87 -0.91 -0.66
N MET A 173 -10.60 -0.26 -1.55
CA MET A 173 -10.05 0.28 -2.79
C MET A 173 -9.03 1.40 -2.51
N GLY A 174 -8.20 1.70 -3.48
CA GLY A 174 -7.23 2.79 -3.42
C GLY A 174 -7.88 4.17 -3.58
N ASP A 175 -7.26 5.18 -3.04
CA ASP A 175 -7.57 6.59 -3.25
C ASP A 175 -6.24 7.33 -3.49
N PRO A 176 -6.00 7.83 -4.74
CA PRO A 176 -6.94 8.05 -5.84
C PRO A 176 -6.99 6.96 -6.94
N GLU A 177 -6.53 5.74 -6.71
CA GLU A 177 -6.43 4.67 -7.73
C GLU A 177 -7.78 4.18 -8.23
N THR A 178 -8.84 4.28 -7.43
CA THR A 178 -10.19 3.80 -7.78
C THR A 178 -10.67 4.42 -9.08
N GLN A 179 -10.52 5.72 -9.27
CA GLN A 179 -11.03 6.44 -10.43
C GLN A 179 -10.40 5.91 -11.75
N PRO A 180 -9.07 5.88 -11.93
CA PRO A 180 -8.49 5.36 -13.15
C PRO A 180 -8.73 3.86 -13.35
N ILE A 181 -8.81 3.05 -12.29
CA ILE A 181 -9.16 1.64 -12.40
C ILE A 181 -10.59 1.48 -12.91
N MET A 182 -11.56 2.19 -12.32
CA MET A 182 -12.97 2.10 -12.72
C MET A 182 -13.21 2.60 -14.15
N MET A 183 -12.48 3.60 -14.62
CA MET A 183 -12.56 4.05 -16.02
C MET A 183 -12.16 2.97 -17.01
N ARG A 184 -11.42 1.95 -16.61
CA ARG A 184 -10.98 0.86 -17.46
C ARG A 184 -11.87 -0.38 -17.39
N VAL A 185 -12.79 -0.47 -16.42
CA VAL A 185 -13.73 -1.59 -16.31
C VAL A 185 -14.74 -1.51 -17.46
N LYS A 186 -14.90 -2.62 -18.20
CA LYS A 186 -15.88 -2.78 -19.28
C LYS A 186 -16.97 -3.79 -18.94
N SER A 187 -16.71 -4.67 -17.97
CA SER A 187 -17.71 -5.57 -17.42
C SER A 187 -18.69 -4.82 -16.51
N ASP A 188 -19.83 -5.44 -16.24
CA ASP A 188 -20.71 -4.97 -15.17
C ASP A 188 -20.04 -5.23 -13.83
N LEU A 189 -19.68 -4.16 -13.11
CA LEU A 189 -19.04 -4.28 -11.81
C LEU A 189 -19.98 -4.90 -10.76
N LEU A 190 -21.29 -4.66 -10.88
CA LEU A 190 -22.26 -5.22 -9.95
C LEU A 190 -22.27 -6.75 -10.02
N ASP A 191 -22.23 -7.32 -11.22
CA ASP A 191 -22.15 -8.76 -11.42
C ASP A 191 -20.91 -9.38 -10.74
N VAL A 192 -19.77 -8.71 -10.85
CA VAL A 192 -18.53 -9.14 -10.17
C VAL A 192 -18.66 -9.05 -8.65
N LEU A 193 -19.31 -8.00 -8.14
CA LEU A 193 -19.56 -7.82 -6.70
C LEU A 193 -20.52 -8.88 -6.16
N GLU A 194 -21.56 -9.26 -6.91
CA GLU A 194 -22.49 -10.33 -6.55
C GLU A 194 -21.73 -11.67 -6.44
N HIS A 195 -20.83 -11.97 -7.40
CA HIS A 195 -19.97 -13.14 -7.32
C HIS A 195 -19.08 -13.14 -6.06
N ALA A 196 -18.59 -11.96 -5.65
CA ALA A 196 -17.80 -11.86 -4.42
C ALA A 196 -18.60 -12.11 -3.16
N VAL A 197 -19.85 -11.64 -3.11
CA VAL A 197 -20.77 -11.88 -1.98
C VAL A 197 -21.22 -13.33 -1.91
N ASP A 198 -21.45 -13.95 -3.07
CA ASP A 198 -21.95 -15.33 -3.18
C ASP A 198 -20.83 -16.38 -3.04
N GLY A 199 -19.55 -15.97 -2.91
CA GLY A 199 -18.41 -16.88 -2.79
C GLY A 199 -18.11 -17.65 -4.09
N THR A 200 -18.36 -17.02 -5.24
CA THR A 200 -18.23 -17.60 -6.58
C THR A 200 -17.33 -16.77 -7.51
N LEU A 201 -16.34 -16.05 -6.97
CA LEU A 201 -15.40 -15.23 -7.75
C LEU A 201 -14.57 -16.04 -8.76
N ASP A 202 -14.45 -17.35 -8.57
CA ASP A 202 -13.84 -18.26 -9.54
C ASP A 202 -14.61 -18.37 -10.87
N ARG A 203 -15.85 -17.86 -10.91
CA ARG A 203 -16.71 -17.82 -12.11
C ARG A 203 -16.83 -16.42 -12.71
N ALA A 204 -16.37 -15.41 -11.97
CA ALA A 204 -16.40 -14.02 -12.42
C ALA A 204 -15.27 -13.78 -13.44
N ASP A 205 -15.57 -12.98 -14.46
CA ASP A 205 -14.57 -12.45 -15.38
C ASP A 205 -14.71 -10.94 -15.47
N ILE A 206 -13.58 -10.25 -15.53
CA ILE A 206 -13.55 -8.80 -15.65
C ILE A 206 -12.77 -8.37 -16.89
N THR A 207 -13.46 -7.68 -17.78
CA THR A 207 -12.89 -7.16 -19.02
C THR A 207 -12.40 -5.74 -18.83
N TRP A 208 -11.20 -5.46 -19.31
CA TRP A 208 -10.53 -4.18 -19.15
C TRP A 208 -10.38 -3.43 -20.47
N ASP A 209 -10.57 -2.12 -20.45
CA ASP A 209 -10.09 -1.26 -21.53
C ASP A 209 -8.55 -1.28 -21.54
N ARG A 210 -7.98 -1.42 -22.75
CA ARG A 210 -6.51 -1.48 -22.90
C ARG A 210 -5.84 -0.10 -22.82
N ARG A 211 -6.61 0.97 -22.95
CA ARG A 211 -6.09 2.34 -22.82
C ARG A 211 -5.70 2.62 -21.38
N THR A 212 -4.68 3.46 -21.22
CA THR A 212 -4.31 4.00 -19.92
C THR A 212 -5.35 5.00 -19.45
N ALA A 213 -5.68 4.95 -18.17
CA ALA A 213 -6.47 5.98 -17.50
C ALA A 213 -5.58 6.72 -16.50
N LEU A 214 -5.73 8.03 -16.44
CA LEU A 214 -5.01 8.93 -15.53
C LEU A 214 -6.02 9.77 -14.76
N GLY A 215 -5.87 9.79 -13.43
CA GLY A 215 -6.56 10.71 -12.53
C GLY A 215 -5.57 11.72 -11.95
N VAL A 216 -5.95 12.99 -11.89
CA VAL A 216 -5.18 14.05 -11.23
C VAL A 216 -6.05 14.66 -10.14
N VAL A 217 -5.52 14.75 -8.92
CA VAL A 217 -6.21 15.34 -7.78
C VAL A 217 -5.98 16.84 -7.77
N LEU A 218 -7.08 17.59 -7.75
CA LEU A 218 -7.09 19.03 -7.52
C LEU A 218 -7.44 19.29 -6.06
N ALA A 219 -6.51 19.87 -5.32
CA ALA A 219 -6.67 20.14 -3.90
C ALA A 219 -6.58 21.64 -3.61
N SER A 220 -7.18 22.08 -2.49
CA SER A 220 -7.03 23.43 -2.00
C SER A 220 -5.61 23.66 -1.43
N HIS A 221 -5.24 24.92 -1.25
CA HIS A 221 -3.99 25.26 -0.56
C HIS A 221 -3.93 24.63 0.85
N ASN A 222 -2.79 24.09 1.22
CA ASN A 222 -2.56 23.34 2.46
C ASN A 222 -3.24 21.96 2.55
N TYR A 223 -3.44 21.31 1.40
CA TYR A 223 -3.84 19.90 1.36
C TYR A 223 -2.81 18.98 2.04
#